data_70b30f76d16972aee0dad938be04134d
#
_entry.id   70b30f76d16972aee0dad938be04134d
#
_cell.length_a   1.000
_cell.length_b   1.000
_cell.length_c   1.000
_cell.angle_alpha   90.00
_cell.angle_beta   90.00
_cell.angle_gamma   90.00
#
_symmetry.space_group_name_H-M   'P 1'
#
loop_
_entity.id
_entity.type
_entity.pdbx_description
1 polymer ?
#
loop_
_entity_poly.entity_id
_entity_poly.type
_entity_poly.pdbx_seq_one_letter_code
_entity_poly.pdbx_strand_id
1 'polypeptide(L)'
;MYTDLKERIKEHEGYCETVYKDTLGFETGGYGHKIIPGEDIPKDRSGWEALFESDFQRAVNGAENILSGYEIDDRAREVIIEMVFQMGEAGVSKFKNALSHLYNQRYVECAGEMLNSRWRKQTPMRAKKLADIMAGINA
;
A
#
# COMPACT_ATOMS: atom_id res chain seq x y z
N MET A 1 4.64 7.09 15.19
CA MET A 1 3.76 7.44 14.06
C MET A 1 3.56 6.23 13.16
N TYR A 2 2.38 6.05 12.68
CA TYR A 2 2.01 4.92 11.77
C TYR A 2 2.13 3.52 12.37
N THR A 3 2.15 3.36 13.69
CA THR A 3 2.28 2.03 14.31
C THR A 3 1.14 1.10 13.89
N ASP A 4 -0.11 1.57 13.96
CA ASP A 4 -1.28 0.75 13.59
C ASP A 4 -1.30 0.48 12.08
N LEU A 5 -0.89 1.45 11.27
CA LEU A 5 -0.80 1.27 9.82
C LEU A 5 0.23 0.19 9.48
N LYS A 6 1.39 0.21 10.10
CA LYS A 6 2.43 -0.81 9.88
C LYS A 6 1.92 -2.20 10.23
N GLU A 7 1.22 -2.34 11.34
CA GLU A 7 0.65 -3.63 11.75
C GLU A 7 -0.41 -4.11 10.75
N ARG A 8 -1.25 -3.20 10.26
CA ARG A 8 -2.25 -3.53 9.24
C ARG A 8 -1.60 -4.01 7.95
N ILE A 9 -0.54 -3.33 7.50
CA ILE A 9 0.19 -3.73 6.28
C ILE A 9 0.82 -5.11 6.48
N LYS A 10 1.46 -5.34 7.60
CA LYS A 10 2.08 -6.64 7.91
C LYS A 10 1.04 -7.76 7.90
N GLU A 11 -0.14 -7.50 8.44
CA GLU A 11 -1.24 -8.46 8.43
C GLU A 11 -1.70 -8.79 7.02
N HIS A 12 -1.85 -7.76 6.18
CA HIS A 12 -2.29 -7.95 4.80
C HIS A 12 -1.23 -8.64 3.95
N GLU A 13 0.05 -8.33 4.15
CA GLU A 13 1.13 -8.93 3.37
C GLU A 13 1.48 -10.34 3.82
N GLY A 14 1.28 -10.64 5.12
CA GLY A 14 1.75 -11.89 5.70
C GLY A 14 3.26 -11.89 5.88
N TYR A 15 3.77 -12.91 6.56
CA TYR A 15 5.21 -13.03 6.80
C TYR A 15 5.71 -14.38 6.34
N CYS A 16 6.81 -14.39 5.60
CA CYS A 16 7.50 -15.62 5.20
C CYS A 16 9.00 -15.41 5.36
N GLU A 17 9.62 -16.20 6.24
CA GLU A 17 11.04 -16.08 6.52
C GLU A 17 11.93 -16.60 5.38
N THR A 18 11.39 -17.54 4.59
CA THR A 18 12.10 -18.10 3.44
C THR A 18 11.58 -17.51 2.14
N VAL A 19 12.47 -17.38 1.16
CA VAL A 19 12.10 -16.87 -0.17
C VAL A 19 11.19 -17.84 -0.89
N TYR A 20 10.15 -17.31 -1.53
CA TYR A 20 9.21 -18.06 -2.36
C TYR A 20 8.92 -17.26 -3.62
N LYS A 21 8.31 -17.91 -4.62
CA LYS A 21 7.82 -17.22 -5.81
C LYS A 21 6.35 -16.85 -5.61
N ASP A 22 6.01 -15.59 -5.89
CA ASP A 22 4.62 -15.14 -5.81
C ASP A 22 3.84 -15.66 -7.04
N THR A 23 2.56 -15.29 -7.12
CA THR A 23 1.67 -15.74 -8.20
C THR A 23 2.10 -15.26 -9.59
N LEU A 24 2.93 -14.21 -9.64
CA LEU A 24 3.47 -13.68 -10.89
C LEU A 24 4.88 -14.18 -11.19
N GLY A 25 5.43 -15.05 -10.34
CA GLY A 25 6.76 -15.63 -10.53
C GLY A 25 7.91 -14.83 -9.96
N PHE A 26 7.64 -13.75 -9.22
CA PHE A 26 8.69 -12.94 -8.57
C PHE A 26 9.13 -13.56 -7.26
N GLU A 27 10.45 -13.60 -7.04
CA GLU A 27 11.01 -14.03 -5.77
C GLU A 27 10.62 -13.02 -4.68
N THR A 28 10.08 -13.51 -3.58
CA THR A 28 9.48 -12.69 -2.53
C THR A 28 9.83 -13.26 -1.17
N GLY A 29 9.92 -12.43 -0.16
CA GLY A 29 10.16 -12.87 1.21
C GLY A 29 9.76 -11.82 2.23
N GLY A 30 9.89 -12.17 3.52
CA GLY A 30 9.51 -11.29 4.61
C GLY A 30 8.04 -10.88 4.52
N TYR A 31 7.78 -9.59 4.56
CA TYR A 31 6.42 -9.04 4.47
C TYR A 31 6.12 -8.62 3.02
N GLY A 32 6.18 -9.56 2.10
CA GLY A 32 5.86 -9.29 0.71
C GLY A 32 6.92 -8.52 -0.06
N HIS A 33 8.16 -8.52 0.42
CA HIS A 33 9.25 -7.81 -0.27
C HIS A 33 9.65 -8.56 -1.54
N LYS A 34 9.56 -7.90 -2.68
CA LYS A 34 10.02 -8.44 -3.96
C LYS A 34 11.52 -8.26 -4.08
N ILE A 35 12.23 -9.37 -4.23
CA ILE A 35 13.69 -9.41 -4.23
C ILE A 35 14.21 -9.02 -5.59
N ILE A 36 15.16 -8.08 -5.63
CA ILE A 36 15.84 -7.64 -6.86
C ILE A 36 17.05 -8.56 -7.08
N PRO A 37 17.36 -8.93 -8.35
CA PRO A 37 18.55 -9.74 -8.63
C PRO A 37 19.81 -9.09 -8.04
N GLY A 38 20.59 -9.89 -7.30
CA GLY A 38 21.82 -9.43 -6.64
C GLY A 38 21.62 -8.80 -5.27
N GLU A 39 20.39 -8.66 -4.82
CA GLU A 39 20.06 -8.15 -3.49
C GLU A 39 20.42 -9.18 -2.42
N ASP A 40 20.99 -8.72 -1.29
CA ASP A 40 21.24 -9.57 -0.15
C ASP A 40 19.93 -9.99 0.51
N ILE A 41 19.75 -11.30 0.67
CA ILE A 41 18.54 -11.84 1.29
C ILE A 41 18.75 -11.91 2.80
N PRO A 42 17.85 -11.30 3.60
CA PRO A 42 17.94 -11.42 5.06
C PRO A 42 17.93 -12.88 5.52
N LYS A 43 18.71 -13.17 6.57
CA LYS A 43 18.85 -14.53 7.08
C LYS A 43 17.95 -14.81 8.27
N ASP A 44 17.37 -13.77 8.87
CA ASP A 44 16.53 -13.89 10.06
C ASP A 44 15.43 -12.83 10.05
N ARG A 45 14.55 -12.92 11.06
CA ARG A 45 13.41 -12.01 11.19
C ARG A 45 13.83 -10.56 11.35
N SER A 46 14.93 -10.33 12.08
CA SER A 46 15.45 -8.97 12.29
C SER A 46 15.79 -8.29 10.96
N GLY A 47 16.42 -9.03 10.05
CA GLY A 47 16.73 -8.51 8.71
C GLY A 47 15.50 -8.20 7.88
N TRP A 48 14.48 -9.06 7.93
CA TRP A 48 13.22 -8.82 7.24
C TRP A 48 12.46 -7.63 7.83
N GLU A 49 12.53 -7.44 9.16
CA GLU A 49 11.92 -6.27 9.81
C GLU A 49 12.60 -4.98 9.34
N ALA A 50 13.92 -4.96 9.25
CA ALA A 50 14.66 -3.80 8.77
C ALA A 50 14.28 -3.48 7.32
N LEU A 51 14.11 -4.50 6.50
CA LEU A 51 13.72 -4.35 5.10
C LEU A 51 12.29 -3.82 4.99
N PHE A 52 11.39 -4.30 5.85
CA PHE A 52 10.02 -3.77 5.93
C PHE A 52 10.03 -2.28 6.24
N GLU A 53 10.83 -1.84 7.21
CA GLU A 53 10.91 -0.43 7.57
C GLU A 53 11.39 0.42 6.39
N SER A 54 12.36 -0.08 5.63
CA SER A 54 12.84 0.59 4.43
C SER A 54 11.76 0.66 3.34
N ASP A 55 11.05 -0.45 3.12
CA ASP A 55 9.95 -0.50 2.14
C ASP A 55 8.81 0.43 2.58
N PHE A 56 8.51 0.46 3.89
CA PHE A 56 7.47 1.34 4.42
C PHE A 56 7.82 2.81 4.21
N GLN A 57 9.06 3.20 4.49
CA GLN A 57 9.49 4.59 4.29
C GLN A 57 9.40 5.00 2.82
N ARG A 58 9.74 4.09 1.92
CA ARG A 58 9.58 4.33 0.47
C ARG A 58 8.11 4.54 0.11
N ALA A 59 7.21 3.77 0.73
CA ALA A 59 5.78 3.93 0.51
C ALA A 59 5.27 5.28 1.03
N VAL A 60 5.74 5.72 2.20
CA VAL A 60 5.41 7.04 2.74
C VAL A 60 5.88 8.14 1.77
N ASN A 61 7.11 8.04 1.29
CA ASN A 61 7.65 9.03 0.36
C ASN A 61 6.84 9.08 -0.95
N GLY A 62 6.47 7.92 -1.48
CA GLY A 62 5.66 7.84 -2.69
C GLY A 62 4.26 8.43 -2.49
N ALA A 63 3.64 8.16 -1.36
CA ALA A 63 2.33 8.73 -1.03
C ALA A 63 2.43 10.26 -0.89
N GLU A 64 3.47 10.75 -0.23
CA GLU A 64 3.67 12.21 -0.08
C GLU A 64 3.84 12.88 -1.44
N ASN A 65 4.53 12.26 -2.38
CA ASN A 65 4.64 12.79 -3.74
C ASN A 65 3.29 12.90 -4.42
N ILE A 66 2.42 11.89 -4.26
CA ILE A 66 1.08 11.88 -4.84
C ILE A 66 0.18 12.93 -4.20
N LEU A 67 0.28 13.12 -2.88
CA LEU A 67 -0.63 13.96 -2.11
C LEU A 67 -0.11 15.37 -1.86
N SER A 68 1.07 15.70 -2.35
CA SER A 68 1.71 17.00 -2.12
C SER A 68 0.84 18.15 -2.62
N GLY A 69 0.64 19.16 -1.77
CA GLY A 69 -0.14 20.34 -2.11
C GLY A 69 -1.64 20.21 -1.86
N TYR A 70 -2.11 19.08 -1.38
CA TYR A 70 -3.53 18.86 -1.08
C TYR A 70 -3.76 18.63 0.40
N GLU A 71 -4.90 19.09 0.89
CA GLU A 71 -5.36 18.80 2.25
C GLU A 71 -6.04 17.44 2.27
N ILE A 72 -5.43 16.47 2.94
CA ILE A 72 -5.91 15.09 2.95
C ILE A 72 -6.07 14.64 4.41
N ASP A 73 -7.23 14.07 4.73
CA ASP A 73 -7.47 13.46 6.04
C ASP A 73 -6.42 12.38 6.32
N ASP A 74 -5.96 12.28 7.56
CA ASP A 74 -4.91 11.34 7.92
C ASP A 74 -5.26 9.89 7.61
N ARG A 75 -6.52 9.50 7.76
CA ARG A 75 -6.96 8.13 7.43
C ARG A 75 -6.87 7.85 5.94
N ALA A 76 -7.20 8.85 5.13
CA ALA A 76 -7.05 8.73 3.66
C ALA A 76 -5.58 8.64 3.28
N ARG A 77 -4.72 9.45 3.91
CA ARG A 77 -3.28 9.39 3.70
C ARG A 77 -2.74 7.98 3.98
N GLU A 78 -3.18 7.38 5.09
CA GLU A 78 -2.74 6.03 5.45
C GLU A 78 -3.22 4.98 4.46
N VAL A 79 -4.42 5.13 3.91
CA VAL A 79 -4.91 4.26 2.83
C VAL A 79 -4.00 4.35 1.60
N ILE A 80 -3.63 5.57 1.21
CA ILE A 80 -2.74 5.77 0.06
C ILE A 80 -1.34 5.20 0.33
N ILE A 81 -0.81 5.37 1.53
CA ILE A 81 0.48 4.77 1.91
C ILE A 81 0.43 3.25 1.73
N GLU A 82 -0.62 2.61 2.22
CA GLU A 82 -0.76 1.16 2.06
C GLU A 82 -0.87 0.74 0.60
N MET A 83 -1.63 1.48 -0.21
CA MET A 83 -1.72 1.20 -1.63
C MET A 83 -0.36 1.33 -2.33
N VAL A 84 0.41 2.37 -1.98
CA VAL A 84 1.77 2.56 -2.52
C VAL A 84 2.69 1.42 -2.06
N PHE A 85 2.57 0.98 -0.82
CA PHE A 85 3.33 -0.17 -0.33
C PHE A 85 3.06 -1.40 -1.20
N GLN A 86 1.79 -1.64 -1.51
CA GLN A 86 1.38 -2.83 -2.28
C GLN A 86 1.75 -2.76 -3.76
N MET A 87 1.53 -1.63 -4.41
CA MET A 87 1.62 -1.56 -5.88
C MET A 87 2.56 -0.48 -6.42
N GLY A 88 3.24 0.25 -5.55
CA GLY A 88 4.19 1.29 -5.93
C GLY A 88 3.53 2.62 -6.25
N GLU A 89 4.35 3.67 -6.24
CA GLU A 89 3.89 5.02 -6.53
C GLU A 89 3.29 5.13 -7.94
N ALA A 90 3.96 4.55 -8.94
CA ALA A 90 3.48 4.58 -10.31
C ALA A 90 2.14 3.87 -10.46
N GLY A 91 1.96 2.74 -9.76
CA GLY A 91 0.70 1.99 -9.79
C GLY A 91 -0.46 2.78 -9.22
N VAL A 92 -0.25 3.44 -8.07
CA VAL A 92 -1.29 4.26 -7.45
C VAL A 92 -1.59 5.50 -8.29
N SER A 93 -0.58 6.10 -8.91
CA SER A 93 -0.75 7.28 -9.76
C SER A 93 -1.68 7.04 -10.95
N LYS A 94 -1.91 5.79 -11.33
CA LYS A 94 -2.84 5.43 -12.41
C LYS A 94 -4.31 5.51 -11.99
N PHE A 95 -4.60 5.59 -10.70
CA PHE A 95 -5.97 5.74 -10.17
C PHE A 95 -6.44 7.18 -10.33
N LYS A 96 -6.50 7.67 -11.56
CA LYS A 96 -6.73 9.10 -11.84
C LYS A 96 -8.08 9.61 -11.35
N ASN A 97 -9.15 8.83 -11.54
CA ASN A 97 -10.48 9.25 -11.10
C ASN A 97 -10.58 9.25 -9.57
N ALA A 98 -10.07 8.21 -8.92
CA ALA A 98 -10.04 8.14 -7.45
C ALA A 98 -9.25 9.31 -6.87
N LEU A 99 -8.07 9.58 -7.40
CA LEU A 99 -7.22 10.67 -6.91
C LEU A 99 -7.87 12.04 -7.15
N SER A 100 -8.55 12.25 -8.28
CA SER A 100 -9.27 13.48 -8.54
C SER A 100 -10.32 13.75 -7.47
N HIS A 101 -11.09 12.73 -7.09
CA HIS A 101 -12.05 12.86 -6.00
C HIS A 101 -11.37 13.11 -4.67
N LEU A 102 -10.28 12.41 -4.40
CA LEU A 102 -9.51 12.56 -3.17
C LEU A 102 -8.99 14.00 -3.01
N TYR A 103 -8.43 14.57 -4.06
CA TYR A 103 -7.92 15.94 -4.05
C TYR A 103 -9.00 16.97 -3.74
N ASN A 104 -10.26 16.64 -4.01
CA ASN A 104 -11.42 17.48 -3.71
C ASN A 104 -12.14 17.03 -2.44
N GLN A 105 -11.52 16.15 -1.66
CA GLN A 105 -12.07 15.65 -0.39
C GLN A 105 -13.41 14.92 -0.56
N ARG A 106 -13.63 14.33 -1.71
CA ARG A 106 -14.81 13.50 -1.99
C ARG A 106 -14.47 12.04 -1.73
N TYR A 107 -14.45 11.68 -0.43
CA TYR A 107 -13.93 10.39 0.00
C TYR A 107 -14.81 9.21 -0.41
N VAL A 108 -16.13 9.36 -0.39
CA VAL A 108 -17.05 8.29 -0.81
C VAL A 108 -16.87 7.99 -2.29
N GLU A 109 -16.80 9.04 -3.12
CA GLU A 109 -16.60 8.90 -4.56
C GLU A 109 -15.22 8.31 -4.86
N CYS A 110 -14.20 8.73 -4.10
CA CYS A 110 -12.86 8.15 -4.20
C CYS A 110 -12.91 6.65 -3.93
N ALA A 111 -13.59 6.22 -2.86
CA ALA A 111 -13.73 4.81 -2.52
C ALA A 111 -14.39 4.01 -3.65
N GLY A 112 -15.43 4.57 -4.26
CA GLY A 112 -16.11 3.92 -5.39
C GLY A 112 -15.20 3.70 -6.57
N GLU A 113 -14.37 4.70 -6.90
CA GLU A 113 -13.41 4.59 -7.99
C GLU A 113 -12.26 3.64 -7.65
N MET A 114 -11.85 3.57 -6.39
CA MET A 114 -10.86 2.58 -5.95
C MET A 114 -11.34 1.16 -6.25
N LEU A 115 -12.62 0.89 -6.03
CA LEU A 115 -13.21 -0.44 -6.28
C LEU A 115 -13.45 -0.72 -7.77
N ASN A 116 -13.52 0.31 -8.59
CA ASN A 116 -13.66 0.18 -10.04
C ASN A 116 -12.27 0.05 -10.68
N SER A 117 -11.59 -1.07 -10.37
CA SER A 117 -10.18 -1.23 -10.74
C SER A 117 -9.79 -2.69 -10.86
N ARG A 118 -8.67 -2.92 -11.55
CA ARG A 118 -8.05 -4.24 -11.63
C ARG A 118 -7.55 -4.69 -10.25
N TRP A 119 -7.07 -3.76 -9.44
CA TRP A 119 -6.62 -4.01 -8.07
C TRP A 119 -7.70 -4.72 -7.24
N ARG A 120 -8.95 -4.25 -7.31
CA ARG A 120 -10.07 -4.91 -6.63
C ARG A 120 -10.22 -6.37 -7.06
N LYS A 121 -10.01 -6.65 -8.34
CA LYS A 121 -10.13 -8.02 -8.86
C LYS A 121 -9.00 -8.91 -8.36
N GLN A 122 -7.80 -8.35 -8.19
CA GLN A 122 -6.62 -9.09 -7.75
C GLN A 122 -6.63 -9.34 -6.24
N THR A 123 -7.00 -8.34 -5.44
CA THR A 123 -7.05 -8.43 -3.98
C THR A 123 -8.35 -7.87 -3.44
N PRO A 124 -9.49 -8.58 -3.64
CA PRO A 124 -10.82 -8.02 -3.36
C PRO A 124 -11.05 -7.71 -1.88
N MET A 125 -10.57 -8.53 -0.97
CA MET A 125 -10.77 -8.30 0.47
C MET A 125 -9.98 -7.09 0.96
N ARG A 126 -8.74 -6.96 0.54
CA ARG A 126 -7.90 -5.82 0.89
C ARG A 126 -8.45 -4.53 0.29
N ALA A 127 -8.83 -4.59 -0.99
CA ALA A 127 -9.41 -3.44 -1.67
C ALA A 127 -10.69 -2.96 -0.99
N LYS A 128 -11.58 -3.90 -0.62
CA LYS A 128 -12.81 -3.57 0.09
C LYS A 128 -12.52 -2.92 1.43
N LYS A 129 -11.59 -3.47 2.19
CA LYS A 129 -11.25 -2.91 3.51
C LYS A 129 -10.71 -1.49 3.40
N LEU A 130 -9.82 -1.22 2.46
CA LEU A 130 -9.25 0.11 2.27
C LEU A 130 -10.29 1.08 1.73
N ALA A 131 -11.16 0.64 0.82
CA ALA A 131 -12.24 1.47 0.31
C ALA A 131 -13.27 1.80 1.41
N ASP A 132 -13.57 0.85 2.30
CA ASP A 132 -14.47 1.09 3.43
C ASP A 132 -13.90 2.15 4.38
N ILE A 133 -12.59 2.13 4.64
CA ILE A 133 -11.93 3.16 5.44
C ILE A 133 -12.09 4.53 4.76
N MET A 134 -11.81 4.59 3.47
CA MET A 134 -11.92 5.84 2.70
C MET A 134 -13.35 6.37 2.72
N ALA A 135 -14.33 5.52 2.46
CA ALA A 135 -15.76 5.91 2.44
C ALA A 135 -16.27 6.35 3.82
N GLY A 136 -15.66 5.88 4.89
CA GLY A 136 -16.03 6.24 6.26
C GLY A 136 -15.53 7.60 6.72
N ILE A 137 -14.75 8.30 5.92
CA ILE A 137 -14.21 9.61 6.28
C ILE A 137 -15.26 10.68 6.00
N ASN A 138 -15.58 11.45 7.02
CA ASN A 138 -16.49 12.57 6.88
C ASN A 138 -15.73 13.79 6.37
N ALA A 139 -16.18 14.33 5.28
CA ALA A 139 -15.60 15.54 4.71
C ALA A 139 -16.09 16.79 5.45
#